data_5a1681bc00497c511538fc0dac3eeac6
#
_entry.id   5a1681bc00497c511538fc0dac3eeac6
#
_cell.length_a   1.000
_cell.length_b   1.000
_cell.length_c   1.000
_cell.angle_alpha   90.00
_cell.angle_beta   90.00
_cell.angle_gamma   90.00
#
_symmetry.space_group_name_H-M   'P 1'
#
loop_
_entity.id
_entity.type
_entity.pdbx_description
1 polymer ?
#
loop_
_entity_poly.entity_id
_entity_poly.type
_entity_poly.pdbx_seq_one_letter_code
_entity_poly.pdbx_strand_id
1 'polypeptide(L)'
;MLRTICDTLKSWGAEPFIIPSMGSHGGACAEGQLEMLAGYNITEESMGVPILSSMEVVQYGELNGIPLYCDKYAYESDGIVIFNKVKPHTDFRGPHESGLVKMIAIGIAKHKGASMFHSFGFHRFTELIPQVAEQFLEKCPFAFGVGVVQNAYDDICAMEVCGKDNFMETDARLLVVAKERMAKFKFNDIDVLIIDEIGKNISGNGHDPNVTGRNITHTFGATLNLKKLFIRGITPEAHHNGCGLGSADVTTRRCLNDVDWEVTWTNVLTTGIMDACPIPLYVNTDKEAVLMCIRCCHNLDYKKARVVHIKNTLCLDEIQVSEALYESIKDMDGISYVSGPTPMYFDENGMMD
;
A
#
# COMPACT_ATOMS: atom_id res chain seq x y z
N MET A 1 10.37 -0.13 18.72
CA MET A 1 11.14 0.90 17.97
C MET A 1 10.73 2.33 18.31
N LEU A 2 9.52 2.78 17.99
CA LEU A 2 9.12 4.17 18.26
C LEU A 2 9.30 4.54 19.75
N ARG A 3 8.86 3.66 20.68
CA ARG A 3 9.12 3.79 22.11
C ARG A 3 10.60 3.95 22.43
N THR A 4 11.48 3.15 21.81
CA THR A 4 12.93 3.22 22.01
C THR A 4 13.49 4.58 21.58
N ILE A 5 12.99 5.13 20.45
CA ILE A 5 13.38 6.49 20.01
C ILE A 5 12.98 7.52 21.07
N CYS A 6 11.74 7.46 21.58
CA CYS A 6 11.28 8.37 22.62
C CYS A 6 12.13 8.26 23.91
N ASP A 7 12.41 7.04 24.36
CA ASP A 7 13.23 6.80 25.56
C ASP A 7 14.67 7.28 25.37
N THR A 8 15.25 7.11 24.19
CA THR A 8 16.58 7.61 23.85
C THR A 8 16.62 9.14 23.89
N LEU A 9 15.64 9.81 23.27
CA LEU A 9 15.55 11.27 23.28
C LEU A 9 15.41 11.80 24.70
N LYS A 10 14.58 11.18 25.56
CA LYS A 10 14.47 11.52 26.97
C LYS A 10 15.80 11.38 27.70
N SER A 11 16.56 10.31 27.42
CA SER A 11 17.88 10.11 28.05
C SER A 11 18.89 11.19 27.68
N TRP A 12 18.68 11.89 26.58
CA TRP A 12 19.47 13.05 26.13
C TRP A 12 18.93 14.38 26.68
N GLY A 13 17.86 14.35 27.49
CA GLY A 13 17.28 15.54 28.11
C GLY A 13 16.22 16.24 27.27
N ALA A 14 15.74 15.61 26.17
CA ALA A 14 14.63 16.14 25.39
C ALA A 14 13.26 15.77 26.01
N GLU A 15 12.24 16.53 25.67
CA GLU A 15 10.83 16.28 26.01
C GLU A 15 10.05 15.88 24.74
N PRO A 16 10.19 14.62 24.25
CA PRO A 16 9.56 14.21 23.02
C PRO A 16 8.05 14.05 23.16
N PHE A 17 7.34 14.36 22.09
CA PHE A 17 5.95 14.02 21.87
C PHE A 17 5.76 13.40 20.48
N ILE A 18 4.66 12.69 20.26
CA ILE A 18 4.33 12.07 18.98
C ILE A 18 3.21 12.89 18.33
N ILE A 19 3.29 13.07 17.02
CA ILE A 19 2.20 13.58 16.21
C ILE A 19 1.77 12.55 15.17
N PRO A 20 0.46 12.37 14.91
CA PRO A 20 0.01 11.58 13.76
C PRO A 20 0.38 12.29 12.46
N SER A 21 1.09 11.62 11.56
CA SER A 21 1.56 12.19 10.28
C SER A 21 1.07 11.32 9.11
N MET A 22 -0.24 11.32 8.87
CA MET A 22 -0.88 10.42 7.92
C MET A 22 -1.78 11.15 6.89
N GLY A 23 -1.57 12.46 6.70
CA GLY A 23 -2.29 13.26 5.72
C GLY A 23 -3.80 13.32 5.99
N SER A 24 -4.59 12.81 5.05
CA SER A 24 -6.06 12.78 5.13
C SER A 24 -6.64 11.49 5.74
N HIS A 25 -5.83 10.54 6.18
CA HIS A 25 -6.31 9.32 6.83
C HIS A 25 -7.01 9.62 8.17
N GLY A 26 -7.71 8.64 8.72
CA GLY A 26 -8.47 8.81 9.97
C GLY A 26 -9.63 9.80 9.84
N GLY A 27 -10.34 9.79 8.69
CA GLY A 27 -11.44 10.71 8.42
C GLY A 27 -11.02 12.19 8.33
N ALA A 28 -9.73 12.46 8.14
CA ALA A 28 -9.15 13.81 8.11
C ALA A 28 -9.46 14.64 9.38
N CYS A 29 -9.57 13.98 10.54
CA CYS A 29 -9.80 14.62 11.85
C CYS A 29 -8.80 14.12 12.89
N ALA A 30 -8.61 14.89 13.93
CA ALA A 30 -7.63 14.62 14.98
C ALA A 30 -7.93 13.32 15.74
N GLU A 31 -9.20 13.12 16.09
CA GLU A 31 -9.68 11.95 16.82
C GLU A 31 -9.49 10.67 16.02
N GLY A 32 -9.88 10.64 14.73
CA GLY A 32 -9.72 9.47 13.87
C GLY A 32 -8.25 9.12 13.61
N GLN A 33 -7.35 10.11 13.59
CA GLN A 33 -5.90 9.85 13.51
C GLN A 33 -5.35 9.23 14.80
N LEU A 34 -5.86 9.63 15.98
CA LEU A 34 -5.50 8.97 17.25
C LEU A 34 -6.01 7.53 17.30
N GLU A 35 -7.26 7.28 16.88
CA GLU A 35 -7.83 5.93 16.82
C GLU A 35 -6.99 5.01 15.93
N MET A 36 -6.54 5.50 14.77
CA MET A 36 -5.65 4.73 13.90
C MET A 36 -4.33 4.39 14.58
N LEU A 37 -3.69 5.32 15.28
CA LEU A 37 -2.46 5.04 16.04
C LEU A 37 -2.71 4.03 17.16
N ALA A 38 -3.83 4.15 17.88
CA ALA A 38 -4.20 3.22 18.93
C ALA A 38 -4.41 1.78 18.39
N GLY A 39 -4.95 1.63 17.17
CA GLY A 39 -5.04 0.36 16.46
C GLY A 39 -3.70 -0.33 16.22
N TYR A 40 -2.61 0.44 16.15
CA TYR A 40 -1.23 -0.07 16.09
C TYR A 40 -0.54 -0.12 17.47
N ASN A 41 -1.30 -0.03 18.56
CA ASN A 41 -0.78 0.04 19.95
C ASN A 41 0.17 1.25 20.17
N ILE A 42 -0.03 2.34 19.44
CA ILE A 42 0.68 3.61 19.64
C ILE A 42 -0.24 4.52 20.45
N THR A 43 -0.10 4.44 21.77
CA THR A 43 -0.83 5.23 22.76
C THR A 43 0.14 5.96 23.68
N GLU A 44 -0.31 6.98 24.40
CA GLU A 44 0.54 7.68 25.37
C GLU A 44 1.10 6.73 26.44
N GLU A 45 0.31 5.76 26.88
CA GLU A 45 0.74 4.75 27.85
C GLU A 45 1.84 3.85 27.27
N SER A 46 1.64 3.29 26.07
CA SER A 46 2.61 2.38 25.44
C SER A 46 3.88 3.11 24.99
N MET A 47 3.77 4.36 24.56
CA MET A 47 4.91 5.18 24.11
C MET A 47 5.58 5.95 25.24
N GLY A 48 4.90 6.19 26.36
CA GLY A 48 5.40 6.92 27.53
C GLY A 48 5.66 8.41 27.25
N VAL A 49 5.05 8.97 26.21
CA VAL A 49 5.14 10.37 25.81
C VAL A 49 3.76 10.86 25.38
N PRO A 50 3.47 12.19 25.44
CA PRO A 50 2.23 12.73 24.91
C PRO A 50 2.07 12.45 23.41
N ILE A 51 0.82 12.29 22.96
CA ILE A 51 0.46 12.23 21.54
C ILE A 51 -0.40 13.45 21.23
N LEU A 52 0.18 14.42 20.53
CA LEU A 52 -0.51 15.66 20.19
C LEU A 52 -1.13 15.53 18.78
N SER A 53 -2.44 15.47 18.71
CA SER A 53 -3.16 15.39 17.43
C SER A 53 -3.92 16.68 17.15
N SER A 54 -3.66 17.26 15.99
CA SER A 54 -4.35 18.45 15.47
C SER A 54 -4.36 18.37 13.93
N MET A 55 -5.29 19.09 13.33
CA MET A 55 -5.31 19.33 11.88
C MET A 55 -4.78 20.72 11.52
N GLU A 56 -4.33 21.51 12.53
CA GLU A 56 -3.73 22.81 12.29
C GLU A 56 -2.36 22.69 11.63
N VAL A 57 -2.12 23.56 10.66
CA VAL A 57 -0.86 23.59 9.90
C VAL A 57 -0.31 25.01 9.77
N VAL A 58 1.00 25.12 9.69
CA VAL A 58 1.74 26.34 9.37
C VAL A 58 2.21 26.26 7.93
N GLN A 59 2.07 27.33 7.16
CA GLN A 59 2.68 27.45 5.84
C GLN A 59 4.14 27.85 6.03
N TYR A 60 5.07 26.97 5.62
CA TYR A 60 6.51 27.23 5.72
C TYR A 60 7.16 27.65 4.41
N GLY A 61 6.45 27.53 3.30
CA GLY A 61 6.99 27.86 1.98
C GLY A 61 5.96 27.78 0.87
N GLU A 62 6.48 27.86 -0.36
CA GLU A 62 5.72 27.75 -1.58
C GLU A 62 6.59 27.11 -2.66
N LEU A 63 6.00 26.26 -3.49
CA LEU A 63 6.63 25.65 -4.65
C LEU A 63 5.74 25.86 -5.89
N ASN A 64 6.17 26.68 -6.85
CA ASN A 64 5.44 26.96 -8.09
C ASN A 64 3.98 27.42 -7.86
N GLY A 65 3.74 28.30 -6.87
CA GLY A 65 2.42 28.73 -6.48
C GLY A 65 1.67 27.77 -5.55
N ILE A 66 2.29 26.66 -5.16
CA ILE A 66 1.73 25.66 -4.25
C ILE A 66 2.19 25.97 -2.83
N PRO A 67 1.31 26.34 -1.89
CA PRO A 67 1.70 26.53 -0.51
C PRO A 67 2.07 25.22 0.15
N LEU A 68 3.18 25.21 0.88
CA LEU A 68 3.72 24.06 1.60
C LEU A 68 3.41 24.15 3.08
N TYR A 69 2.89 23.08 3.65
CA TYR A 69 2.39 23.03 5.02
C TYR A 69 3.12 22.01 5.88
N CYS A 70 3.29 22.36 7.17
CA CYS A 70 3.76 21.48 8.23
C CYS A 70 2.74 21.48 9.37
N ASP A 71 2.57 20.35 10.05
CA ASP A 71 1.85 20.28 11.31
C ASP A 71 2.34 21.37 12.27
N LYS A 72 1.42 22.06 12.94
CA LYS A 72 1.74 23.22 13.78
C LYS A 72 2.63 22.83 14.97
N TYR A 73 2.32 21.74 15.67
CA TYR A 73 3.13 21.28 16.81
C TYR A 73 4.55 20.89 16.37
N ALA A 74 4.66 20.24 15.22
CA ALA A 74 5.96 19.91 14.66
C ALA A 74 6.76 21.16 14.27
N TYR A 75 6.12 22.12 13.62
CA TYR A 75 6.79 23.34 13.17
C TYR A 75 7.26 24.23 14.34
N GLU A 76 6.49 24.26 15.44
CA GLU A 76 6.79 25.05 16.64
C GLU A 76 7.72 24.30 17.62
N SER A 77 8.12 23.05 17.35
CA SER A 77 9.07 22.29 18.17
C SER A 77 10.54 22.68 17.88
N ASP A 78 11.43 22.31 18.79
CA ASP A 78 12.89 22.51 18.62
C ASP A 78 13.51 21.54 17.61
N GLY A 79 12.84 20.40 17.31
CA GLY A 79 13.35 19.42 16.37
C GLY A 79 12.32 18.38 15.96
N ILE A 80 12.27 18.09 14.67
CA ILE A 80 11.35 17.12 14.07
C ILE A 80 12.13 15.84 13.73
N VAL A 81 11.68 14.71 14.28
CA VAL A 81 12.15 13.37 13.91
C VAL A 81 11.14 12.76 12.96
N ILE A 82 11.56 12.42 11.75
CA ILE A 82 10.73 11.71 10.77
C ILE A 82 10.98 10.21 10.91
N PHE A 83 9.97 9.46 11.38
CA PHE A 83 10.00 8.00 11.46
C PHE A 83 8.98 7.41 10.50
N ASN A 84 9.42 6.57 9.56
CA ASN A 84 8.50 5.94 8.62
C ASN A 84 9.00 4.61 8.05
N LYS A 85 8.06 3.73 7.68
CA LYS A 85 8.29 2.56 6.84
C LYS A 85 8.53 3.02 5.39
N VAL A 86 9.61 2.54 4.79
CA VAL A 86 9.90 2.75 3.37
C VAL A 86 9.44 1.53 2.58
N LYS A 87 8.61 1.75 1.56
CA LYS A 87 8.06 0.71 0.69
C LYS A 87 7.70 1.25 -0.70
N PRO A 88 7.55 0.39 -1.72
CA PRO A 88 6.99 0.80 -3.01
C PRO A 88 5.60 1.40 -2.86
N HIS A 89 5.29 2.42 -3.66
CA HIS A 89 3.94 2.98 -3.71
C HIS A 89 3.04 2.16 -4.64
N THR A 90 1.73 2.22 -4.43
CA THR A 90 0.73 1.55 -5.25
C THR A 90 0.42 2.30 -6.54
N ASP A 91 0.62 3.61 -6.56
CA ASP A 91 0.05 4.49 -7.59
C ASP A 91 1.08 5.27 -8.41
N PHE A 92 2.34 5.30 -8.03
CA PHE A 92 3.39 5.95 -8.81
C PHE A 92 4.76 5.31 -8.58
N ARG A 93 5.71 5.62 -9.46
CA ARG A 93 7.11 5.19 -9.40
C ARG A 93 8.04 6.38 -9.37
N GLY A 94 9.16 6.23 -8.67
CA GLY A 94 10.20 7.23 -8.60
C GLY A 94 11.34 6.83 -7.69
N PRO A 95 12.34 7.71 -7.50
CA PRO A 95 13.40 7.49 -6.53
C PRO A 95 12.89 7.56 -5.08
N HIS A 96 11.76 8.24 -4.86
CA HIS A 96 11.08 8.40 -3.58
C HIS A 96 9.61 8.03 -3.76
N GLU A 97 9.16 6.95 -3.12
CA GLU A 97 7.79 6.49 -3.20
C GLU A 97 7.10 6.60 -1.83
N SER A 98 6.78 5.50 -1.14
CA SER A 98 6.30 5.56 0.25
C SER A 98 7.49 5.47 1.20
N GLY A 99 7.85 6.57 1.84
CA GLY A 99 9.02 6.63 2.69
C GLY A 99 9.13 7.94 3.47
N LEU A 100 10.34 8.26 3.89
CA LEU A 100 10.65 9.45 4.67
C LEU A 100 10.31 10.74 3.90
N VAL A 101 10.64 10.77 2.61
CA VAL A 101 10.46 11.95 1.74
C VAL A 101 8.96 12.21 1.51
N LYS A 102 8.16 11.17 1.25
CA LYS A 102 6.70 11.30 1.13
C LYS A 102 6.04 11.68 2.46
N MET A 103 6.59 11.23 3.60
CA MET A 103 6.09 11.62 4.92
C MET A 103 6.14 13.12 5.11
N ILE A 104 7.21 13.76 4.68
CA ILE A 104 7.36 15.22 4.67
C ILE A 104 6.33 15.87 3.76
N ALA A 105 6.23 15.41 2.51
CA ALA A 105 5.40 16.09 1.51
C ALA A 105 3.90 15.97 1.77
N ILE A 106 3.46 14.85 2.34
CA ILE A 106 2.03 14.52 2.46
C ILE A 106 1.63 14.24 3.91
N GLY A 107 2.38 13.42 4.64
CA GLY A 107 2.02 12.98 5.98
C GLY A 107 1.91 14.11 6.97
N ILE A 108 3.00 14.83 7.18
CA ILE A 108 3.11 15.94 8.15
C ILE A 108 2.35 17.21 7.70
N ALA A 109 2.05 17.30 6.41
CA ALA A 109 1.26 18.41 5.84
C ALA A 109 -0.24 18.29 6.15
N LYS A 110 -0.65 17.25 6.88
CA LYS A 110 -2.04 16.97 7.28
C LYS A 110 -2.99 16.92 6.09
N HIS A 111 -4.30 16.97 6.35
CA HIS A 111 -5.32 16.97 5.31
C HIS A 111 -5.15 18.12 4.31
N LYS A 112 -4.85 19.32 4.80
CA LYS A 112 -4.75 20.53 3.97
C LYS A 112 -3.66 20.41 2.90
N GLY A 113 -2.44 19.98 3.27
CA GLY A 113 -1.36 19.79 2.33
C GLY A 113 -1.56 18.54 1.47
N ALA A 114 -2.03 17.45 2.05
CA ALA A 114 -2.31 16.21 1.32
C ALA A 114 -3.32 16.43 0.18
N SER A 115 -4.47 17.07 0.46
CA SER A 115 -5.51 17.35 -0.54
C SER A 115 -5.00 18.22 -1.67
N MET A 116 -4.21 19.24 -1.34
CA MET A 116 -3.58 20.10 -2.35
C MET A 116 -2.63 19.30 -3.24
N PHE A 117 -1.80 18.45 -2.64
CA PHE A 117 -0.85 17.63 -3.38
C PHE A 117 -1.56 16.64 -4.31
N HIS A 118 -2.62 15.99 -3.84
CA HIS A 118 -3.41 15.05 -4.65
C HIS A 118 -4.11 15.74 -5.83
N SER A 119 -4.44 17.03 -5.74
CA SER A 119 -5.07 17.77 -6.85
C SER A 119 -4.18 17.88 -8.10
N PHE A 120 -2.86 17.69 -7.96
CA PHE A 120 -1.93 17.67 -9.10
C PHE A 120 -1.86 16.33 -9.83
N GLY A 121 -2.46 15.28 -9.27
CA GLY A 121 -2.42 13.91 -9.80
C GLY A 121 -1.08 13.21 -9.57
N PHE A 122 -1.14 11.89 -9.51
CA PHE A 122 0.03 11.05 -9.18
C PHE A 122 1.19 11.15 -10.19
N HIS A 123 0.92 11.53 -11.44
CA HIS A 123 1.95 11.73 -12.45
C HIS A 123 2.96 12.83 -12.11
N ARG A 124 2.59 13.81 -11.25
CA ARG A 124 3.47 14.87 -10.77
C ARG A 124 4.22 14.52 -9.49
N PHE A 125 3.84 13.46 -8.78
CA PHE A 125 4.41 13.12 -7.46
C PHE A 125 5.92 12.86 -7.53
N THR A 126 6.38 12.16 -8.54
CA THR A 126 7.82 11.86 -8.73
C THR A 126 8.67 13.14 -8.83
N GLU A 127 8.12 14.18 -9.41
CA GLU A 127 8.79 15.48 -9.56
C GLU A 127 8.67 16.35 -8.30
N LEU A 128 7.45 16.44 -7.74
CA LEU A 128 7.14 17.43 -6.70
C LEU A 128 7.56 16.98 -5.30
N ILE A 129 7.44 15.70 -4.97
CA ILE A 129 7.75 15.17 -3.62
C ILE A 129 9.19 15.49 -3.19
N PRO A 130 10.23 15.25 -4.01
CA PRO A 130 11.60 15.61 -3.64
C PRO A 130 11.78 17.11 -3.40
N GLN A 131 11.23 17.96 -4.26
CA GLN A 131 11.37 19.43 -4.16
C GLN A 131 10.72 19.98 -2.87
N VAL A 132 9.58 19.38 -2.45
CA VAL A 132 8.94 19.74 -1.18
C VAL A 132 9.79 19.32 0.01
N ALA A 133 10.39 18.14 -0.03
CA ALA A 133 11.25 17.66 1.04
C ALA A 133 12.52 18.52 1.17
N GLU A 134 13.13 18.91 0.07
CA GLU A 134 14.29 19.84 0.09
C GLU A 134 13.94 21.15 0.80
N GLN A 135 12.82 21.78 0.44
CA GLN A 135 12.39 23.02 1.10
C GLN A 135 12.06 22.80 2.61
N PHE A 136 11.46 21.67 2.95
CA PHE A 136 11.19 21.33 4.35
C PHE A 136 12.47 21.21 5.16
N LEU A 137 13.45 20.47 4.65
CA LEU A 137 14.75 20.30 5.29
C LEU A 137 15.50 21.63 5.49
N GLU A 138 15.23 22.63 4.65
CA GLU A 138 15.85 23.96 4.80
C GLU A 138 15.12 24.87 5.79
N LYS A 139 13.78 24.78 5.84
CA LYS A 139 12.93 25.81 6.50
C LYS A 139 12.28 25.33 7.79
N CYS A 140 12.17 24.02 8.02
CA CYS A 140 11.59 23.46 9.23
C CYS A 140 12.68 22.94 10.18
N PRO A 141 12.40 22.81 11.48
CA PRO A 141 13.36 22.39 12.49
C PRO A 141 13.62 20.86 12.41
N PHE A 142 14.14 20.37 11.27
CA PHE A 142 14.44 18.96 11.07
C PHE A 142 15.65 18.53 11.91
N ALA A 143 15.50 17.47 12.71
CA ALA A 143 16.58 16.88 13.50
C ALA A 143 17.22 15.68 12.78
N PHE A 144 16.46 14.61 12.55
CA PHE A 144 16.91 13.42 11.83
C PHE A 144 15.74 12.58 11.32
N GLY A 145 16.04 11.64 10.43
CA GLY A 145 15.10 10.64 9.92
C GLY A 145 15.44 9.24 10.38
N VAL A 146 14.44 8.39 10.54
CA VAL A 146 14.58 6.95 10.79
C VAL A 146 13.70 6.21 9.80
N GLY A 147 14.32 5.61 8.80
CA GLY A 147 13.65 4.78 7.80
C GLY A 147 13.74 3.31 8.16
N VAL A 148 12.64 2.59 8.02
CA VAL A 148 12.59 1.14 8.26
C VAL A 148 12.01 0.41 7.06
N VAL A 149 12.54 -0.78 6.76
CA VAL A 149 12.04 -1.69 5.72
C VAL A 149 11.61 -2.98 6.37
N GLN A 150 10.43 -3.46 5.99
CA GLN A 150 9.97 -4.79 6.34
C GLN A 150 10.09 -5.72 5.13
N ASN A 151 10.37 -7.00 5.39
CA ASN A 151 10.35 -8.06 4.39
C ASN A 151 8.91 -8.56 4.12
N ALA A 152 8.79 -9.64 3.33
CA ALA A 152 7.52 -10.27 2.98
C ALA A 152 6.76 -10.89 4.17
N TYR A 153 7.40 -11.04 5.33
CA TYR A 153 6.83 -11.57 6.58
C TYR A 153 6.61 -10.48 7.63
N ASP A 154 6.60 -9.22 7.22
CA ASP A 154 6.52 -8.05 8.10
C ASP A 154 7.65 -7.90 9.14
N ASP A 155 8.71 -8.71 9.04
CA ASP A 155 9.90 -8.55 9.85
C ASP A 155 10.73 -7.35 9.38
N ILE A 156 11.31 -6.62 10.32
CA ILE A 156 12.21 -5.54 9.99
C ILE A 156 13.53 -6.11 9.47
N CYS A 157 13.83 -5.85 8.20
CA CYS A 157 15.03 -6.34 7.53
C CYS A 157 16.08 -5.25 7.28
N ALA A 158 15.71 -3.97 7.38
CA ALA A 158 16.64 -2.86 7.33
C ALA A 158 16.10 -1.67 8.15
N MET A 159 17.03 -0.94 8.78
CA MET A 159 16.74 0.32 9.49
C MET A 159 17.94 1.24 9.37
N GLU A 160 17.70 2.49 9.01
CA GLU A 160 18.74 3.50 8.93
C GLU A 160 18.31 4.81 9.57
N VAL A 161 19.27 5.47 10.24
CA VAL A 161 19.13 6.83 10.76
C VAL A 161 19.88 7.76 9.83
N CYS A 162 19.26 8.88 9.46
CA CYS A 162 19.85 9.84 8.53
C CYS A 162 19.70 11.28 9.02
N GLY A 163 20.73 12.06 8.81
CA GLY A 163 20.69 13.51 8.97
C GLY A 163 20.17 14.22 7.73
N LYS A 164 20.20 15.55 7.76
CA LYS A 164 19.75 16.41 6.66
C LYS A 164 20.47 16.10 5.34
N ASP A 165 21.79 15.95 5.39
CA ASP A 165 22.63 15.86 4.18
C ASP A 165 22.45 14.55 3.40
N ASN A 166 22.05 13.46 4.07
CA ASN A 166 21.87 12.16 3.44
C ASN A 166 20.41 11.65 3.49
N PHE A 167 19.46 12.49 3.88
CA PHE A 167 18.06 12.12 4.04
C PHE A 167 17.44 11.53 2.75
N MET A 168 17.60 12.26 1.65
CA MET A 168 17.06 11.86 0.34
C MET A 168 17.75 10.58 -0.16
N GLU A 169 19.06 10.49 -0.06
CA GLU A 169 19.83 9.31 -0.47
C GLU A 169 19.42 8.08 0.34
N THR A 170 19.25 8.22 1.65
CA THR A 170 18.83 7.13 2.53
C THR A 170 17.44 6.60 2.19
N ASP A 171 16.47 7.49 1.96
CA ASP A 171 15.12 7.09 1.54
C ASP A 171 15.15 6.32 0.21
N ALA A 172 15.89 6.81 -0.79
CA ALA A 172 16.03 6.15 -2.09
C ALA A 172 16.71 4.77 -1.97
N ARG A 173 17.76 4.64 -1.18
CA ARG A 173 18.47 3.38 -0.94
C ARG A 173 17.58 2.36 -0.22
N LEU A 174 16.86 2.78 0.83
CA LEU A 174 15.93 1.92 1.54
C LEU A 174 14.76 1.47 0.64
N LEU A 175 14.33 2.31 -0.30
CA LEU A 175 13.31 1.92 -1.27
C LEU A 175 13.79 0.79 -2.19
N VAL A 176 15.06 0.77 -2.59
CA VAL A 176 15.64 -0.34 -3.37
C VAL A 176 15.57 -1.63 -2.55
N VAL A 177 16.02 -1.58 -1.29
CA VAL A 177 15.93 -2.74 -0.38
C VAL A 177 14.48 -3.21 -0.21
N ALA A 178 13.54 -2.28 -0.05
CA ALA A 178 12.12 -2.60 0.08
C ALA A 178 11.57 -3.31 -1.17
N LYS A 179 11.93 -2.86 -2.37
CA LYS A 179 11.56 -3.51 -3.64
C LYS A 179 12.14 -4.91 -3.79
N GLU A 180 13.32 -5.16 -3.24
CA GLU A 180 13.96 -6.49 -3.25
C GLU A 180 13.31 -7.45 -2.25
N ARG A 181 12.89 -6.96 -1.09
CA ARG A 181 12.43 -7.75 0.07
C ARG A 181 10.93 -7.93 0.16
N MET A 182 10.13 -7.18 -0.61
CA MET A 182 8.68 -7.32 -0.62
C MET A 182 8.24 -8.67 -1.16
N ALA A 183 7.04 -9.11 -0.75
CA ALA A 183 6.39 -10.29 -1.34
C ALA A 183 6.17 -10.08 -2.84
N LYS A 184 6.50 -11.10 -3.65
CA LYS A 184 6.29 -11.12 -5.10
C LYS A 184 6.35 -12.54 -5.65
N PHE A 185 5.69 -12.76 -6.78
CA PHE A 185 5.86 -14.00 -7.52
C PHE A 185 7.30 -14.15 -8.02
N LYS A 186 7.81 -15.38 -8.01
CA LYS A 186 9.14 -15.74 -8.56
C LYS A 186 9.11 -15.95 -10.07
N PHE A 187 7.94 -15.88 -10.69
CA PHE A 187 7.67 -16.06 -12.12
C PHE A 187 6.78 -14.92 -12.62
N ASN A 188 6.75 -14.69 -13.95
CA ASN A 188 6.09 -13.50 -14.49
C ASN A 188 4.84 -13.80 -15.32
N ASP A 189 4.67 -15.01 -15.82
CA ASP A 189 3.60 -15.34 -16.76
C ASP A 189 2.46 -16.09 -16.09
N ILE A 190 1.33 -15.41 -15.93
CA ILE A 190 0.10 -15.96 -15.33
C ILE A 190 -1.07 -15.73 -16.30
N ASP A 191 -1.79 -16.80 -16.66
CA ASP A 191 -2.98 -16.66 -17.49
C ASP A 191 -4.19 -16.21 -16.64
N VAL A 192 -4.37 -16.81 -15.44
CA VAL A 192 -5.44 -16.44 -14.49
C VAL A 192 -4.87 -16.35 -13.09
N LEU A 193 -5.04 -15.22 -12.45
CA LEU A 193 -4.80 -15.02 -11.01
C LEU A 193 -6.14 -14.96 -10.29
N ILE A 194 -6.31 -15.83 -9.31
CA ILE A 194 -7.46 -15.86 -8.41
C ILE A 194 -7.01 -15.30 -7.06
N ILE A 195 -7.71 -14.29 -6.57
CA ILE A 195 -7.47 -13.68 -5.25
C ILE A 195 -8.72 -13.87 -4.42
N ASP A 196 -8.60 -14.54 -3.26
CA ASP A 196 -9.74 -14.78 -2.39
C ASP A 196 -10.32 -13.51 -1.81
N GLU A 197 -9.44 -12.58 -1.42
CA GLU A 197 -9.86 -11.37 -0.73
C GLU A 197 -8.97 -10.17 -1.06
N ILE A 198 -9.60 -9.01 -1.19
CA ILE A 198 -8.93 -7.71 -1.25
C ILE A 198 -9.37 -6.83 -0.08
N GLY A 199 -8.60 -5.81 0.27
CA GLY A 199 -8.98 -4.87 1.32
C GLY A 199 -7.96 -3.76 1.55
N LYS A 200 -8.42 -2.66 2.15
CA LYS A 200 -7.56 -1.53 2.54
C LYS A 200 -6.50 -1.92 3.58
N ASN A 201 -6.75 -2.95 4.38
CA ASN A 201 -5.81 -3.56 5.32
C ASN A 201 -4.68 -4.33 4.61
N ILE A 202 -4.92 -4.81 3.38
CA ILE A 202 -3.93 -5.50 2.55
C ILE A 202 -3.09 -4.49 1.77
N SER A 203 -3.75 -3.59 1.05
CA SER A 203 -3.11 -2.56 0.24
C SER A 203 -4.02 -1.36 0.05
N GLY A 204 -3.46 -0.16 -0.11
CA GLY A 204 -4.21 1.05 -0.41
C GLY A 204 -5.16 0.92 -1.61
N ASN A 205 -4.84 0.04 -2.56
CA ASN A 205 -5.64 -0.27 -3.75
C ASN A 205 -6.37 -1.62 -3.64
N GLY A 206 -6.65 -2.08 -2.43
CA GLY A 206 -7.33 -3.34 -2.16
C GLY A 206 -6.42 -4.57 -2.29
N HIS A 207 -5.69 -4.69 -3.37
CA HIS A 207 -4.56 -5.60 -3.58
C HIS A 207 -3.33 -4.81 -4.03
N ASP A 208 -2.13 -5.36 -3.86
CA ASP A 208 -0.91 -4.63 -4.22
C ASP A 208 -0.62 -4.71 -5.74
N PRO A 209 -0.63 -3.58 -6.47
CA PRO A 209 -0.27 -3.53 -7.88
C PRO A 209 1.19 -3.93 -8.16
N ASN A 210 2.07 -3.84 -7.15
CA ASN A 210 3.44 -4.31 -7.26
C ASN A 210 3.53 -5.83 -7.40
N VAL A 211 2.52 -6.55 -6.89
CA VAL A 211 2.39 -8.01 -6.98
C VAL A 211 1.60 -8.41 -8.22
N THR A 212 0.44 -7.78 -8.44
CA THR A 212 -0.49 -8.19 -9.50
C THR A 212 -0.19 -7.61 -10.87
N GLY A 213 0.62 -6.53 -10.93
CA GLY A 213 0.83 -5.77 -12.16
C GLY A 213 -0.37 -4.95 -12.62
N ARG A 214 -1.47 -4.94 -11.86
CA ARG A 214 -2.71 -4.21 -12.17
C ARG A 214 -2.69 -2.82 -11.55
N ASN A 215 -2.13 -1.87 -12.29
CA ASN A 215 -2.00 -0.48 -11.86
C ASN A 215 -3.17 0.37 -12.38
N ILE A 216 -4.04 0.78 -11.46
CA ILE A 216 -5.25 1.57 -11.76
C ILE A 216 -4.97 3.04 -12.09
N THR A 217 -3.79 3.56 -11.78
CA THR A 217 -3.41 4.94 -12.09
C THR A 217 -2.72 5.09 -13.44
N HIS A 218 -2.35 3.98 -14.07
CA HIS A 218 -1.62 3.92 -15.35
C HIS A 218 -0.30 4.70 -15.36
N THR A 219 0.28 4.96 -14.19
CA THR A 219 1.51 5.75 -14.03
C THR A 219 2.79 4.94 -14.25
N PHE A 220 2.69 3.62 -14.27
CA PHE A 220 3.81 2.72 -14.55
C PHE A 220 3.32 1.45 -15.28
N GLY A 221 4.24 0.79 -15.97
CA GLY A 221 3.95 -0.45 -16.70
C GLY A 221 3.67 -1.64 -15.80
N ALA A 222 3.04 -2.68 -16.35
CA ALA A 222 2.78 -3.92 -15.63
C ALA A 222 4.11 -4.60 -15.22
N THR A 223 4.17 -5.06 -13.98
CA THR A 223 5.30 -5.82 -13.42
C THR A 223 5.13 -7.32 -13.60
N LEU A 224 3.94 -7.77 -13.99
CA LEU A 224 3.55 -9.15 -14.19
C LEU A 224 2.78 -9.29 -15.51
N ASN A 225 3.06 -10.32 -16.29
CA ASN A 225 2.28 -10.65 -17.49
C ASN A 225 1.03 -11.44 -17.11
N LEU A 226 0.08 -10.73 -16.50
CA LEU A 226 -1.20 -11.26 -16.03
C LEU A 226 -2.30 -11.02 -17.06
N LYS A 227 -2.88 -12.10 -17.61
CA LYS A 227 -3.96 -11.98 -18.60
C LYS A 227 -5.30 -11.68 -17.97
N LYS A 228 -5.70 -12.42 -16.91
CA LYS A 228 -6.99 -12.29 -16.24
C LYS A 228 -6.86 -12.31 -14.73
N LEU A 229 -7.57 -11.40 -14.08
CA LEU A 229 -7.66 -11.28 -12.63
C LEU A 229 -9.11 -11.58 -12.19
N PHE A 230 -9.27 -12.57 -11.33
CA PHE A 230 -10.51 -12.88 -10.64
C PHE A 230 -10.38 -12.54 -9.15
N ILE A 231 -11.24 -11.66 -8.64
CA ILE A 231 -11.35 -11.30 -7.23
C ILE A 231 -12.63 -11.90 -6.67
N ARG A 232 -12.51 -12.71 -5.61
CA ARG A 232 -13.60 -13.49 -5.01
C ARG A 232 -14.36 -12.73 -3.92
N GLY A 233 -13.68 -11.88 -3.15
CA GLY A 233 -14.26 -11.24 -1.98
C GLY A 233 -13.47 -10.05 -1.46
N ILE A 234 -13.98 -9.50 -0.35
CA ILE A 234 -13.43 -8.36 0.37
C ILE A 234 -13.18 -8.80 1.82
N THR A 235 -12.08 -8.34 2.43
CA THR A 235 -11.80 -8.63 3.84
C THR A 235 -12.84 -7.96 4.75
N PRO A 236 -13.22 -8.60 5.87
CA PRO A 236 -14.06 -7.96 6.89
C PRO A 236 -13.44 -6.66 7.44
N GLU A 237 -12.11 -6.62 7.57
CA GLU A 237 -11.35 -5.48 8.07
C GLU A 237 -11.36 -4.28 7.11
N ALA A 238 -11.73 -4.48 5.86
CA ALA A 238 -11.94 -3.40 4.89
C ALA A 238 -13.27 -2.65 5.10
N HIS A 239 -14.10 -3.08 6.05
CA HIS A 239 -15.42 -2.51 6.31
C HIS A 239 -16.27 -2.39 5.02
N HIS A 240 -16.29 -3.45 4.22
CA HIS A 240 -17.00 -3.52 2.93
C HIS A 240 -16.55 -2.52 1.86
N ASN A 241 -15.36 -1.91 2.03
CA ASN A 241 -14.79 -1.00 1.03
C ASN A 241 -14.24 -1.80 -0.16
N GLY A 242 -14.90 -1.71 -1.30
CA GLY A 242 -14.55 -2.43 -2.53
C GLY A 242 -13.51 -1.71 -3.41
N CYS A 243 -12.78 -0.73 -2.88
CA CYS A 243 -11.72 -0.05 -3.64
C CYS A 243 -10.66 -1.06 -4.11
N GLY A 244 -10.36 -1.03 -5.40
CA GLY A 244 -9.46 -1.98 -6.07
C GLY A 244 -10.19 -3.07 -6.87
N LEU A 245 -11.49 -3.30 -6.62
CA LEU A 245 -12.28 -4.27 -7.38
C LEU A 245 -12.32 -3.94 -8.87
N GLY A 246 -12.26 -2.65 -9.22
CA GLY A 246 -12.24 -2.19 -10.62
C GLY A 246 -11.04 -2.65 -11.45
N SER A 247 -9.99 -3.16 -10.83
CA SER A 247 -8.84 -3.76 -11.54
C SER A 247 -9.07 -5.21 -11.97
N ALA A 248 -10.11 -5.88 -11.44
CA ALA A 248 -10.46 -7.25 -11.80
C ALA A 248 -11.06 -7.33 -13.21
N ASP A 249 -10.80 -8.43 -13.92
CA ASP A 249 -11.51 -8.76 -15.15
C ASP A 249 -12.87 -9.39 -14.82
N VAL A 250 -12.93 -10.23 -13.77
CA VAL A 250 -14.12 -10.97 -13.34
C VAL A 250 -14.25 -10.94 -11.82
N THR A 251 -15.50 -10.92 -11.35
CA THR A 251 -15.86 -11.14 -9.94
C THR A 251 -17.16 -11.95 -9.84
N THR A 252 -17.69 -12.11 -8.63
CA THR A 252 -18.99 -12.76 -8.41
C THR A 252 -20.03 -11.79 -7.91
N ARG A 253 -21.31 -12.13 -8.12
CA ARG A 253 -22.43 -11.40 -7.52
C ARG A 253 -22.33 -11.35 -6.00
N ARG A 254 -21.83 -12.43 -5.36
CA ARG A 254 -21.58 -12.49 -3.92
C ARG A 254 -20.64 -11.35 -3.49
N CYS A 255 -19.49 -11.22 -4.16
CA CYS A 255 -18.52 -10.17 -3.88
C CYS A 255 -19.13 -8.76 -4.08
N LEU A 256 -19.87 -8.53 -5.16
CA LEU A 256 -20.53 -7.24 -5.41
C LEU A 256 -21.59 -6.89 -4.36
N ASN A 257 -22.32 -7.88 -3.85
CA ASN A 257 -23.34 -7.66 -2.83
C ASN A 257 -22.72 -7.37 -1.45
N ASP A 258 -21.46 -7.73 -1.24
CA ASP A 258 -20.70 -7.44 -0.02
C ASP A 258 -20.11 -6.02 -0.01
N VAL A 259 -20.03 -5.36 -1.16
CA VAL A 259 -19.49 -3.99 -1.27
C VAL A 259 -20.47 -2.96 -0.70
N ASP A 260 -20.00 -2.16 0.24
CA ASP A 260 -20.62 -0.87 0.58
C ASP A 260 -20.19 0.18 -0.45
N TRP A 261 -21.10 0.48 -1.37
CA TRP A 261 -20.83 1.40 -2.47
C TRP A 261 -20.71 2.85 -2.02
N GLU A 262 -21.36 3.26 -0.94
CA GLU A 262 -21.28 4.62 -0.41
C GLU A 262 -19.87 4.86 0.19
N VAL A 263 -19.39 3.93 1.01
CA VAL A 263 -18.03 3.94 1.55
C VAL A 263 -17.00 3.91 0.44
N THR A 264 -17.19 3.02 -0.55
CA THR A 264 -16.28 2.87 -1.69
C THR A 264 -16.20 4.14 -2.53
N TRP A 265 -17.34 4.74 -2.90
CA TRP A 265 -17.38 5.96 -3.70
C TRP A 265 -16.82 7.18 -2.94
N THR A 266 -17.10 7.31 -1.65
CA THR A 266 -16.49 8.35 -0.83
C THR A 266 -14.97 8.28 -0.89
N ASN A 267 -14.42 7.09 -0.80
CA ASN A 267 -12.97 6.88 -0.90
C ASN A 267 -12.43 7.23 -2.30
N VAL A 268 -13.10 6.78 -3.35
CA VAL A 268 -12.69 7.03 -4.76
C VAL A 268 -12.77 8.52 -5.11
N LEU A 269 -13.84 9.20 -4.71
CA LEU A 269 -14.00 10.64 -4.92
C LEU A 269 -12.93 11.45 -4.19
N THR A 270 -12.54 11.01 -2.99
CA THR A 270 -11.48 11.67 -2.22
C THR A 270 -10.11 11.56 -2.90
N THR A 271 -9.83 10.40 -3.52
CA THR A 271 -8.55 10.17 -4.22
C THR A 271 -8.54 10.69 -5.66
N GLY A 272 -9.72 10.85 -6.26
CA GLY A 272 -9.89 11.20 -7.67
C GLY A 272 -9.56 10.06 -8.65
N ILE A 273 -9.31 8.83 -8.16
CA ILE A 273 -8.96 7.66 -8.98
C ILE A 273 -10.22 6.86 -9.27
N MET A 274 -10.92 7.23 -10.34
CA MET A 274 -12.18 6.58 -10.71
C MET A 274 -12.00 5.11 -11.12
N ASP A 275 -10.86 4.74 -11.68
CA ASP A 275 -10.53 3.37 -12.10
C ASP A 275 -10.41 2.37 -10.93
N ALA A 276 -10.46 2.86 -9.69
CA ALA A 276 -10.47 1.99 -8.51
C ALA A 276 -11.78 1.23 -8.29
N CYS A 277 -12.90 1.66 -8.90
CA CYS A 277 -14.22 1.09 -8.63
C CYS A 277 -15.16 0.84 -9.82
N PRO A 278 -14.72 0.72 -11.09
CA PRO A 278 -15.59 0.16 -12.12
C PRO A 278 -16.07 -1.24 -11.69
N ILE A 279 -17.30 -1.56 -12.03
CA ILE A 279 -17.81 -2.90 -11.76
C ILE A 279 -17.28 -3.85 -12.85
N PRO A 280 -16.48 -4.87 -12.48
CA PRO A 280 -15.98 -5.84 -13.44
C PRO A 280 -17.12 -6.73 -13.98
N LEU A 281 -16.85 -7.52 -15.01
CA LEU A 281 -17.77 -8.58 -15.41
C LEU A 281 -18.03 -9.48 -14.20
N TYR A 282 -19.30 -9.80 -13.91
CA TYR A 282 -19.63 -10.65 -12.78
C TYR A 282 -20.55 -11.80 -13.16
N VAL A 283 -20.36 -12.90 -12.48
CA VAL A 283 -21.10 -14.15 -12.63
C VAL A 283 -21.68 -14.61 -11.29
N ASN A 284 -22.45 -15.69 -11.28
CA ASN A 284 -23.09 -16.13 -10.04
C ASN A 284 -22.20 -17.02 -9.17
N THR A 285 -21.25 -17.76 -9.77
CA THR A 285 -20.43 -18.75 -9.07
C THR A 285 -18.94 -18.57 -9.34
N ASP A 286 -18.10 -19.02 -8.41
CA ASP A 286 -16.64 -19.03 -8.58
C ASP A 286 -16.21 -19.92 -9.77
N LYS A 287 -16.92 -21.05 -9.96
CA LYS A 287 -16.70 -21.95 -11.10
C LYS A 287 -16.92 -21.25 -12.45
N GLU A 288 -18.01 -20.49 -12.57
CA GLU A 288 -18.27 -19.69 -13.79
C GLU A 288 -17.16 -18.64 -13.99
N ALA A 289 -16.72 -17.97 -12.90
CA ALA A 289 -15.67 -16.96 -12.97
C ALA A 289 -14.35 -17.52 -13.47
N VAL A 290 -13.88 -18.64 -12.94
CA VAL A 290 -12.66 -19.31 -13.38
C VAL A 290 -12.75 -19.73 -14.85
N LEU A 291 -13.87 -20.37 -15.24
CA LEU A 291 -14.09 -20.78 -16.64
C LEU A 291 -14.14 -19.58 -17.59
N MET A 292 -14.76 -18.47 -17.16
CA MET A 292 -14.82 -17.24 -17.93
C MET A 292 -13.43 -16.64 -18.14
N CYS A 293 -12.61 -16.57 -17.08
CA CYS A 293 -11.23 -16.09 -17.17
C CYS A 293 -10.42 -16.92 -18.16
N ILE A 294 -10.45 -18.25 -18.04
CA ILE A 294 -9.71 -19.16 -18.94
C ILE A 294 -10.19 -18.99 -20.39
N ARG A 295 -11.51 -18.96 -20.61
CA ARG A 295 -12.11 -18.78 -21.95
C ARG A 295 -11.68 -17.47 -22.61
N CYS A 296 -11.56 -16.40 -21.82
CA CYS A 296 -11.16 -15.08 -22.31
C CYS A 296 -9.65 -14.88 -22.44
N CYS A 297 -8.84 -15.90 -22.16
CA CYS A 297 -7.42 -15.90 -22.51
C CYS A 297 -7.26 -16.31 -23.97
N HIS A 298 -7.02 -15.35 -24.87
CA HIS A 298 -6.89 -15.61 -26.30
C HIS A 298 -5.77 -16.61 -26.62
N ASN A 299 -6.02 -17.50 -27.58
CA ASN A 299 -5.07 -18.51 -28.06
C ASN A 299 -4.52 -19.45 -26.97
N LEU A 300 -5.27 -19.68 -25.90
CA LEU A 300 -4.90 -20.56 -24.81
C LEU A 300 -5.48 -21.97 -25.03
N ASP A 301 -4.61 -22.98 -25.01
CA ASP A 301 -5.04 -24.35 -24.72
C ASP A 301 -5.40 -24.41 -23.23
N TYR A 302 -6.68 -24.57 -22.92
CA TYR A 302 -7.17 -24.53 -21.53
C TYR A 302 -6.56 -25.62 -20.63
N LYS A 303 -6.05 -26.72 -21.20
CA LYS A 303 -5.31 -27.76 -20.46
C LYS A 303 -3.91 -27.29 -20.03
N LYS A 304 -3.42 -26.23 -20.63
CA LYS A 304 -2.11 -25.62 -20.35
C LYS A 304 -2.23 -24.27 -19.67
N ALA A 305 -3.42 -23.92 -19.16
CA ALA A 305 -3.65 -22.67 -18.48
C ALA A 305 -2.76 -22.56 -17.22
N ARG A 306 -2.01 -21.47 -17.13
CA ARG A 306 -1.19 -21.13 -15.95
C ARG A 306 -2.08 -20.38 -14.97
N VAL A 307 -2.69 -21.10 -14.05
CA VAL A 307 -3.58 -20.57 -13.03
C VAL A 307 -2.84 -20.48 -11.71
N VAL A 308 -3.00 -19.35 -11.02
CA VAL A 308 -2.48 -19.12 -9.67
C VAL A 308 -3.65 -18.76 -8.78
N HIS A 309 -3.71 -19.31 -7.58
CA HIS A 309 -4.68 -18.99 -6.56
C HIS A 309 -3.96 -18.61 -5.27
N ILE A 310 -4.27 -17.43 -4.75
CA ILE A 310 -3.70 -16.87 -3.53
C ILE A 310 -4.82 -16.37 -2.60
N LYS A 311 -4.55 -16.37 -1.31
CA LYS A 311 -5.45 -15.75 -0.36
C LYS A 311 -5.55 -14.24 -0.63
N ASN A 312 -4.43 -13.55 -0.60
CA ASN A 312 -4.31 -12.12 -0.93
C ASN A 312 -2.84 -11.78 -1.27
N THR A 313 -2.55 -10.53 -1.61
CA THR A 313 -1.20 -10.12 -2.03
C THR A 313 -0.16 -10.00 -0.90
N LEU A 314 -0.53 -10.20 0.35
CA LEU A 314 0.41 -10.33 1.47
C LEU A 314 0.81 -11.79 1.74
N CYS A 315 -0.03 -12.77 1.31
CA CYS A 315 0.16 -14.20 1.55
C CYS A 315 0.67 -14.87 0.28
N LEU A 316 1.99 -14.83 0.05
CA LEU A 316 2.64 -15.39 -1.14
C LEU A 316 3.70 -16.46 -0.81
N ASP A 317 3.85 -16.79 0.44
CA ASP A 317 4.76 -17.83 0.94
C ASP A 317 4.27 -19.24 0.58
N GLU A 318 2.95 -19.45 0.55
CA GLU A 318 2.31 -20.66 0.08
C GLU A 318 1.19 -20.30 -0.91
N ILE A 319 1.29 -20.80 -2.13
CA ILE A 319 0.33 -20.52 -3.21
C ILE A 319 -0.09 -21.80 -3.92
N GLN A 320 -1.29 -21.81 -4.48
CA GLN A 320 -1.74 -22.90 -5.32
C GLN A 320 -1.51 -22.55 -6.79
N VAL A 321 -1.00 -23.51 -7.56
CA VAL A 321 -0.74 -23.32 -8.99
C VAL A 321 -1.28 -24.49 -9.79
N SER A 322 -1.68 -24.25 -11.05
CA SER A 322 -2.04 -25.31 -11.97
C SER A 322 -0.83 -26.20 -12.29
N GLU A 323 -1.09 -27.46 -12.64
CA GLU A 323 -0.05 -28.41 -13.06
C GLU A 323 0.83 -27.85 -14.17
N ALA A 324 0.21 -27.20 -15.17
CA ALA A 324 0.93 -26.59 -16.28
C ALA A 324 1.90 -25.50 -15.86
N LEU A 325 1.54 -24.69 -14.85
CA LEU A 325 2.44 -23.68 -14.28
C LEU A 325 3.52 -24.36 -13.45
N TYR A 326 3.15 -25.29 -12.56
CA TYR A 326 4.09 -26.03 -11.72
C TYR A 326 5.22 -26.67 -12.53
N GLU A 327 4.91 -27.37 -13.61
CA GLU A 327 5.91 -27.99 -14.50
C GLU A 327 6.91 -26.97 -15.08
N SER A 328 6.51 -25.71 -15.23
CA SER A 328 7.39 -24.66 -15.76
C SER A 328 8.26 -23.97 -14.70
N ILE A 329 7.91 -24.10 -13.41
CA ILE A 329 8.57 -23.36 -12.32
C ILE A 329 9.24 -24.26 -11.27
N LYS A 330 8.97 -25.55 -11.26
CA LYS A 330 9.42 -26.49 -10.20
C LYS A 330 10.92 -26.51 -9.94
N ASP A 331 11.72 -26.19 -10.97
CA ASP A 331 13.18 -26.18 -10.89
C ASP A 331 13.75 -24.75 -10.64
N MET A 332 12.90 -23.76 -10.37
CA MET A 332 13.32 -22.39 -10.10
C MET A 332 13.80 -22.23 -8.65
N ASP A 333 14.85 -21.43 -8.45
CA ASP A 333 15.35 -21.09 -7.13
C ASP A 333 14.27 -20.40 -6.27
N GLY A 334 14.13 -20.86 -5.03
CA GLY A 334 13.15 -20.30 -4.08
C GLY A 334 11.72 -20.78 -4.31
N ILE A 335 11.54 -21.83 -5.11
CA ILE A 335 10.28 -22.58 -5.24
C ILE A 335 10.46 -23.93 -4.55
N SER A 336 9.56 -24.30 -3.66
CA SER A 336 9.52 -25.61 -3.01
C SER A 336 8.13 -26.24 -3.13
N TYR A 337 8.10 -27.55 -3.25
CA TYR A 337 6.88 -28.34 -3.30
C TYR A 337 6.32 -28.55 -1.89
N VAL A 338 5.05 -28.18 -1.68
CA VAL A 338 4.37 -28.29 -0.39
C VAL A 338 3.44 -29.51 -0.35
N SER A 339 2.57 -29.63 -1.37
CA SER A 339 1.56 -30.71 -1.39
C SER A 339 1.25 -31.19 -2.82
N GLY A 340 0.69 -32.39 -2.94
CA GLY A 340 0.33 -33.01 -4.23
C GLY A 340 -0.77 -32.29 -4.99
N PRO A 341 -0.94 -32.60 -6.29
CA PRO A 341 -2.01 -32.02 -7.08
C PRO A 341 -3.37 -32.45 -6.54
N THR A 342 -4.23 -31.47 -6.29
CA THR A 342 -5.63 -31.67 -5.91
C THR A 342 -6.53 -31.04 -6.96
N PRO A 343 -7.66 -31.65 -7.33
CA PRO A 343 -8.64 -31.01 -8.17
C PRO A 343 -9.12 -29.71 -7.51
N MET A 344 -9.28 -28.64 -8.32
CA MET A 344 -9.96 -27.44 -7.83
C MET A 344 -11.40 -27.83 -7.47
N TYR A 345 -11.71 -27.72 -6.20
CA TYR A 345 -13.01 -28.12 -5.66
C TYR A 345 -14.02 -26.96 -5.76
N PHE A 346 -15.25 -27.32 -6.12
CA PHE A 346 -16.40 -26.43 -6.07
C PHE A 346 -17.55 -27.19 -5.37
N ASP A 347 -18.21 -26.54 -4.46
CA ASP A 347 -19.40 -27.08 -3.80
C ASP A 347 -20.59 -27.26 -4.77
N GLU A 348 -21.72 -27.72 -4.26
CA GLU A 348 -22.94 -27.94 -5.05
C GLU A 348 -23.49 -26.64 -5.66
N ASN A 349 -23.15 -25.47 -5.10
CA ASN A 349 -23.51 -24.15 -5.58
C ASN A 349 -22.44 -23.57 -6.53
N GLY A 350 -21.36 -24.30 -6.82
CA GLY A 350 -20.27 -23.87 -7.68
C GLY A 350 -19.32 -22.86 -7.03
N MET A 351 -19.27 -22.81 -5.69
CA MET A 351 -18.38 -21.93 -4.95
C MET A 351 -17.10 -22.69 -4.53
N MET A 352 -15.98 -22.00 -4.48
CA MET A 352 -14.74 -22.50 -3.89
C MET A 352 -14.76 -22.27 -2.38
N ASP A 353 -14.09 -23.18 -1.63
CA ASP A 353 -13.89 -23.05 -0.18
C ASP A 353 -13.03 -21.83 0.17
#